data_7ec51c19dca79555d1f0c2c6ff200826
#
_entry.id   7ec51c19dca79555d1f0c2c6ff200826
#
_cell.length_a   1.000
_cell.length_b   1.000
_cell.length_c   1.000
_cell.angle_alpha   90.00
_cell.angle_beta   90.00
_cell.angle_gamma   90.00
#
_symmetry.space_group_name_H-M   'P 1'
#
loop_
_entity.id
_entity.type
_entity.pdbx_description
1 polymer ?
#
loop_
_entity_poly.entity_id
_entity_poly.type
_entity_poly.pdbx_seq_one_letter_code
_entity_poly.pdbx_strand_id
1 'polypeptide(L)'
;MKRSFRTGRLAIFCLIALCVIFSALPARAATYRQGSRGGEVRTIQTKLKRWGYYTGSVDGVYGTKTVEAVKHFQRQNGLPADGICGQKTLAALGMPTSGGSTSSTTASRDDDFALLCRMISAEARGEPYTGQVAVGAVILNRVKHPSFPNTVAGVLFQPGAFSPVADGQFYKVAITDSARKAAQDALNGWDPTGGAIYFYNPAKSTSQWIFSRPVVLTIGEHVFAK
;
A
#
# COMPACT_ATOMS: atom_id res chain seq x y z
N MET A 1 -63.50 -21.93 -51.99
CA MET A 1 -62.28 -22.68 -51.57
C MET A 1 -61.22 -21.68 -51.15
N LYS A 2 -60.96 -21.62 -49.84
CA LYS A 2 -60.01 -20.69 -49.24
C LYS A 2 -58.71 -21.44 -48.93
N ARG A 3 -57.58 -20.96 -49.40
CA ARG A 3 -56.24 -21.38 -48.91
C ARG A 3 -55.53 -20.20 -48.23
N SER A 4 -55.23 -20.43 -47.06
CA SER A 4 -54.63 -19.57 -46.05
C SER A 4 -53.16 -19.30 -46.31
N PHE A 5 -52.76 -18.04 -46.24
CA PHE A 5 -51.40 -17.58 -46.16
C PHE A 5 -50.89 -17.71 -44.71
N ARG A 6 -49.97 -18.65 -44.48
CA ARG A 6 -49.21 -18.79 -43.19
C ARG A 6 -47.71 -18.97 -43.52
N THR A 7 -47.06 -17.97 -44.05
CA THR A 7 -45.59 -17.96 -44.16
C THR A 7 -45.09 -16.51 -44.11
N GLY A 8 -44.97 -15.97 -42.93
CA GLY A 8 -44.51 -14.60 -42.79
C GLY A 8 -44.00 -14.23 -41.38
N ARG A 9 -43.91 -15.22 -40.45
CA ARG A 9 -43.53 -14.92 -39.06
C ARG A 9 -42.27 -15.64 -38.56
N LEU A 10 -41.56 -16.38 -39.44
CA LEU A 10 -40.34 -17.12 -38.99
C LEU A 10 -39.04 -16.48 -39.44
N ALA A 11 -39.07 -15.40 -40.24
CA ALA A 11 -37.84 -14.76 -40.75
C ALA A 11 -37.35 -13.56 -39.94
N ILE A 12 -38.10 -13.11 -38.91
CA ILE A 12 -37.74 -11.91 -38.11
C ILE A 12 -37.00 -12.27 -36.82
N PHE A 13 -37.05 -13.53 -36.35
CA PHE A 13 -36.38 -13.93 -35.13
C PHE A 13 -34.92 -14.35 -35.26
N CYS A 14 -34.40 -14.51 -36.45
CA CYS A 14 -32.98 -14.87 -36.66
C CYS A 14 -32.04 -13.68 -36.88
N LEU A 15 -32.52 -12.44 -36.89
CA LEU A 15 -31.68 -11.25 -37.13
C LEU A 15 -31.32 -10.47 -35.85
N ILE A 16 -31.81 -10.88 -34.70
CA ILE A 16 -31.54 -10.22 -33.41
C ILE A 16 -30.48 -10.98 -32.57
N ALA A 17 -30.09 -12.17 -32.99
CA ALA A 17 -29.10 -12.99 -32.25
C ALA A 17 -27.63 -12.75 -32.72
N LEU A 18 -27.36 -11.78 -33.59
CA LEU A 18 -26.01 -11.58 -34.14
C LEU A 18 -25.40 -10.21 -33.82
N CYS A 19 -25.72 -9.65 -32.67
CA CYS A 19 -25.04 -8.43 -32.23
C CYS A 19 -24.94 -8.41 -30.73
N VAL A 20 -24.02 -9.12 -30.13
CA VAL A 20 -23.24 -8.71 -28.94
C VAL A 20 -22.17 -9.79 -28.63
N ILE A 21 -21.27 -10.02 -29.59
CA ILE A 21 -19.94 -10.45 -29.17
C ILE A 21 -19.18 -9.13 -28.98
N PHE A 22 -19.46 -8.46 -27.88
CA PHE A 22 -18.59 -7.41 -27.35
C PHE A 22 -17.31 -8.13 -26.90
N SER A 23 -16.34 -8.20 -27.82
CA SER A 23 -14.99 -8.64 -27.51
C SER A 23 -14.46 -7.72 -26.40
N ALA A 24 -14.62 -8.11 -25.13
CA ALA A 24 -13.90 -7.51 -24.04
C ALA A 24 -12.42 -7.77 -24.32
N LEU A 25 -11.75 -6.82 -24.99
CA LEU A 25 -10.31 -6.80 -25.10
C LEU A 25 -9.78 -6.86 -23.66
N PRO A 26 -8.92 -7.84 -23.32
CA PRO A 26 -8.36 -7.89 -21.99
C PRO A 26 -7.66 -6.56 -21.74
N ALA A 27 -8.10 -5.82 -20.73
CA ALA A 27 -7.44 -4.57 -20.31
C ALA A 27 -5.98 -4.92 -20.01
N ARG A 28 -5.08 -4.51 -20.89
CA ARG A 28 -3.64 -4.77 -20.72
C ARG A 28 -3.19 -4.08 -19.45
N ALA A 29 -2.73 -4.87 -18.50
CA ALA A 29 -2.22 -4.37 -17.24
C ALA A 29 -1.12 -3.32 -17.47
N ALA A 30 -1.27 -2.15 -16.87
CA ALA A 30 -0.28 -1.11 -16.98
C ALA A 30 1.07 -1.61 -16.43
N THR A 31 2.14 -1.39 -17.19
CA THR A 31 3.50 -1.79 -16.83
C THR A 31 4.46 -0.71 -17.31
N TYR A 32 5.28 -0.19 -16.39
CA TYR A 32 6.30 0.82 -16.69
C TYR A 32 7.69 0.24 -16.41
N ARG A 33 8.61 0.45 -17.35
CA ARG A 33 9.97 -0.08 -17.33
C ARG A 33 10.94 0.90 -17.98
N GLN A 34 12.20 0.61 -17.99
CA GLN A 34 13.21 1.44 -18.66
C GLN A 34 12.78 1.76 -20.10
N GLY A 35 12.84 3.03 -20.44
CA GLY A 35 12.38 3.58 -21.73
C GLY A 35 10.92 4.06 -21.72
N SER A 36 10.08 3.69 -20.75
CA SER A 36 8.73 4.26 -20.59
C SER A 36 8.80 5.77 -20.36
N ARG A 37 7.79 6.50 -20.85
CA ARG A 37 7.69 7.96 -20.75
C ARG A 37 6.24 8.36 -20.46
N GLY A 38 6.06 9.53 -19.83
CA GLY A 38 4.72 10.10 -19.67
C GLY A 38 4.37 10.53 -18.25
N GLY A 39 3.11 10.89 -18.03
CA GLY A 39 2.58 11.39 -16.77
C GLY A 39 2.67 10.35 -15.65
N GLU A 40 2.38 9.10 -15.94
CA GLU A 40 2.44 8.00 -14.97
C GLU A 40 3.88 7.76 -14.49
N VAL A 41 4.87 7.86 -15.39
CA VAL A 41 6.30 7.78 -15.02
C VAL A 41 6.68 8.94 -14.11
N ARG A 42 6.19 10.15 -14.40
CA ARG A 42 6.36 11.32 -13.54
C ARG A 42 5.74 11.09 -12.17
N THR A 43 4.57 10.50 -12.11
CA THR A 43 3.90 10.14 -10.86
C THR A 43 4.71 9.11 -10.06
N ILE A 44 5.23 8.06 -10.70
CA ILE A 44 6.14 7.06 -10.09
C ILE A 44 7.38 7.77 -9.50
N GLN A 45 8.06 8.60 -10.29
CA GLN A 45 9.24 9.35 -9.85
C GLN A 45 8.93 10.27 -8.67
N THR A 46 7.80 10.99 -8.72
CA THR A 46 7.35 11.89 -7.65
C THR A 46 7.16 11.13 -6.34
N LYS A 47 6.45 9.99 -6.38
CA LYS A 47 6.22 9.15 -5.19
C LYS A 47 7.53 8.60 -4.64
N LEU A 48 8.37 8.02 -5.49
CA LEU A 48 9.68 7.48 -5.10
C LEU A 48 10.60 8.57 -4.52
N LYS A 49 10.58 9.78 -5.10
CA LYS A 49 11.35 10.92 -4.60
C LYS A 49 10.85 11.39 -3.24
N ARG A 50 9.54 11.51 -3.07
CA ARG A 50 8.90 11.88 -1.80
C ARG A 50 9.25 10.90 -0.68
N TRP A 51 9.39 9.62 -1.01
CA TRP A 51 9.67 8.57 -0.03
C TRP A 51 11.18 8.26 0.10
N GLY A 52 12.05 9.06 -0.52
CA GLY A 52 13.51 8.95 -0.38
C GLY A 52 14.17 7.86 -1.22
N TYR A 53 13.42 7.17 -2.10
CA TYR A 53 14.00 6.15 -2.99
C TYR A 53 14.63 6.73 -4.26
N TYR A 54 14.21 7.91 -4.69
CA TYR A 54 14.64 8.52 -5.96
C TYR A 54 15.28 9.89 -5.74
N THR A 55 16.52 10.06 -6.19
CA THR A 55 17.30 11.31 -6.06
C THR A 55 17.39 12.09 -7.38
N GLY A 56 16.85 11.54 -8.47
CA GLY A 56 16.90 12.19 -9.79
C GLY A 56 15.87 13.31 -9.96
N SER A 57 15.86 13.88 -11.16
CA SER A 57 14.82 14.83 -11.59
C SER A 57 13.54 14.12 -11.96
N VAL A 58 12.40 14.72 -11.61
CA VAL A 58 11.08 14.22 -11.99
C VAL A 58 10.76 14.68 -13.42
N ASP A 59 11.30 13.96 -14.40
CA ASP A 59 11.27 14.32 -15.82
C ASP A 59 10.25 13.52 -16.65
N GLY A 60 9.65 12.49 -16.05
CA GLY A 60 8.73 11.60 -16.73
C GLY A 60 9.39 10.61 -17.69
N VAL A 61 10.71 10.40 -17.56
CA VAL A 61 11.49 9.43 -18.33
C VAL A 61 11.96 8.31 -17.41
N TYR A 62 11.56 7.09 -17.66
CA TYR A 62 11.98 5.93 -16.90
C TYR A 62 13.42 5.53 -17.28
N GLY A 63 14.39 6.29 -16.80
CA GLY A 63 15.82 6.07 -17.01
C GLY A 63 16.42 5.13 -15.97
N THR A 64 17.75 4.92 -16.04
CA THR A 64 18.50 4.03 -15.13
C THR A 64 18.29 4.39 -13.65
N LYS A 65 18.31 5.69 -13.29
CA LYS A 65 18.05 6.14 -11.92
C LYS A 65 16.65 5.75 -11.43
N THR A 66 15.65 5.76 -12.31
CA THR A 66 14.29 5.33 -11.98
C THR A 66 14.24 3.81 -11.78
N VAL A 67 14.95 3.03 -12.61
CA VAL A 67 15.08 1.57 -12.44
C VAL A 67 15.69 1.25 -11.08
N GLU A 68 16.79 1.90 -10.70
CA GLU A 68 17.46 1.68 -9.42
C GLU A 68 16.56 2.04 -8.23
N ALA A 69 15.87 3.16 -8.31
CA ALA A 69 14.92 3.59 -7.29
C ALA A 69 13.76 2.59 -7.14
N VAL A 70 13.21 2.09 -8.25
CA VAL A 70 12.16 1.07 -8.23
C VAL A 70 12.69 -0.25 -7.66
N LYS A 71 13.88 -0.71 -8.04
CA LYS A 71 14.49 -1.90 -7.44
C LYS A 71 14.70 -1.75 -5.94
N HIS A 72 15.14 -0.58 -5.49
CA HIS A 72 15.28 -0.28 -4.07
C HIS A 72 13.92 -0.34 -3.37
N PHE A 73 12.92 0.35 -3.90
CA PHE A 73 11.56 0.31 -3.40
C PHE A 73 10.99 -1.12 -3.36
N GLN A 74 11.16 -1.90 -4.41
CA GLN A 74 10.69 -3.28 -4.48
C GLN A 74 11.32 -4.15 -3.39
N ARG A 75 12.65 -4.08 -3.19
CA ARG A 75 13.33 -4.82 -2.10
C ARG A 75 12.75 -4.48 -0.74
N GLN A 76 12.55 -3.19 -0.47
CA GLN A 76 12.02 -2.73 0.82
C GLN A 76 10.55 -3.12 1.03
N ASN A 77 9.80 -3.38 -0.04
CA ASN A 77 8.40 -3.80 0.03
C ASN A 77 8.19 -5.31 -0.19
N GLY A 78 9.25 -6.13 -0.14
CA GLY A 78 9.15 -7.58 -0.32
C GLY A 78 8.69 -8.00 -1.72
N LEU A 79 8.87 -7.13 -2.73
CA LEU A 79 8.53 -7.39 -4.12
C LEU A 79 9.74 -7.91 -4.91
N PRO A 80 9.55 -8.66 -6.00
CA PRO A 80 10.62 -8.98 -6.93
C PRO A 80 11.32 -7.71 -7.41
N ALA A 81 12.64 -7.59 -7.17
CA ALA A 81 13.41 -6.38 -7.45
C ALA A 81 13.91 -6.35 -8.91
N ASP A 82 13.00 -6.43 -9.86
CA ASP A 82 13.27 -6.43 -11.31
C ASP A 82 13.39 -5.02 -11.92
N GLY A 83 12.99 -3.99 -11.17
CA GLY A 83 12.97 -2.60 -11.64
C GLY A 83 11.82 -2.30 -12.60
N ILE A 84 10.79 -3.14 -12.64
CA ILE A 84 9.61 -2.97 -13.48
C ILE A 84 8.41 -2.63 -12.58
N CYS A 85 7.75 -1.52 -12.85
CA CYS A 85 6.48 -1.18 -12.19
C CYS A 85 5.32 -1.93 -12.87
N GLY A 86 5.17 -3.23 -12.53
CA GLY A 86 3.99 -4.02 -12.82
C GLY A 86 2.89 -3.79 -11.78
N GLN A 87 1.80 -4.55 -11.87
CA GLN A 87 0.62 -4.37 -11.01
C GLN A 87 0.94 -4.33 -9.51
N LYS A 88 1.74 -5.28 -9.01
CA LYS A 88 2.12 -5.33 -7.59
C LYS A 88 2.91 -4.09 -7.16
N THR A 89 3.85 -3.65 -7.98
CA THR A 89 4.65 -2.45 -7.70
C THR A 89 3.82 -1.18 -7.77
N LEU A 90 2.91 -1.07 -8.76
CA LEU A 90 1.98 0.06 -8.86
C LEU A 90 1.02 0.11 -7.69
N ALA A 91 0.47 -1.05 -7.25
CA ALA A 91 -0.37 -1.12 -6.07
C ALA A 91 0.38 -0.64 -4.81
N ALA A 92 1.60 -1.10 -4.59
CA ALA A 92 2.45 -0.67 -3.49
C ALA A 92 2.80 0.83 -3.58
N LEU A 93 2.93 1.38 -4.78
CA LEU A 93 3.07 2.81 -5.02
C LEU A 93 1.74 3.57 -4.86
N GLY A 94 0.62 2.89 -4.67
CA GLY A 94 -0.72 3.48 -4.61
C GLY A 94 -1.15 4.14 -5.89
N MET A 95 -0.85 3.50 -6.98
CA MET A 95 -1.27 3.92 -8.32
C MET A 95 -2.39 3.00 -8.83
N PRO A 96 -3.33 3.52 -9.64
CA PRO A 96 -4.38 2.70 -10.23
C PRO A 96 -3.77 1.55 -11.04
N THR A 97 -4.23 0.34 -10.80
CA THR A 97 -3.91 -0.84 -11.61
C THR A 97 -5.12 -1.15 -12.47
N SER A 98 -4.97 -1.12 -13.80
CA SER A 98 -6.04 -1.52 -14.71
C SER A 98 -6.24 -3.03 -14.61
N GLY A 99 -7.24 -3.44 -13.86
CA GLY A 99 -7.57 -4.85 -13.64
C GLY A 99 -7.97 -5.12 -12.20
N GLY A 100 -9.03 -4.46 -11.75
CA GLY A 100 -9.65 -4.77 -10.45
C GLY A 100 -10.25 -6.17 -10.49
N SER A 101 -9.52 -7.15 -9.98
CA SER A 101 -10.09 -8.41 -9.55
C SER A 101 -10.29 -8.37 -8.04
N THR A 102 -11.52 -8.55 -7.62
CA THR A 102 -12.02 -8.62 -6.26
C THR A 102 -11.42 -9.76 -5.39
N SER A 103 -10.47 -10.52 -5.91
CA SER A 103 -9.73 -11.58 -5.17
C SER A 103 -8.51 -11.10 -4.41
N SER A 104 -8.07 -9.84 -4.57
CA SER A 104 -6.85 -9.34 -3.91
C SER A 104 -7.07 -8.74 -2.51
N THR A 105 -8.33 -8.54 -2.10
CA THR A 105 -8.63 -7.91 -0.80
C THR A 105 -8.34 -8.81 0.39
N THR A 106 -8.52 -10.11 0.28
CA THR A 106 -8.26 -11.04 1.39
C THR A 106 -6.75 -11.28 1.54
N ALA A 107 -6.04 -11.58 0.46
CA ALA A 107 -4.58 -11.79 0.49
C ALA A 107 -3.83 -10.52 0.94
N SER A 108 -4.26 -9.32 0.50
CA SER A 108 -3.68 -8.06 0.95
C SER A 108 -3.92 -7.80 2.44
N ARG A 109 -5.09 -8.15 2.98
CA ARG A 109 -5.39 -8.00 4.41
C ARG A 109 -4.58 -8.95 5.28
N ASP A 110 -4.36 -10.17 4.81
CA ASP A 110 -3.55 -11.16 5.53
C ASP A 110 -2.08 -10.75 5.55
N ASP A 111 -1.56 -10.20 4.44
CA ASP A 111 -0.21 -9.63 4.35
C ASP A 111 -0.06 -8.40 5.26
N ASP A 112 -1.01 -7.46 5.23
CA ASP A 112 -1.03 -6.27 6.08
C ASP A 112 -1.11 -6.66 7.57
N PHE A 113 -1.95 -7.64 7.91
CA PHE A 113 -2.05 -8.17 9.27
C PHE A 113 -0.71 -8.74 9.75
N ALA A 114 -0.06 -9.57 8.94
CA ALA A 114 1.24 -10.17 9.29
C ALA A 114 2.33 -9.11 9.49
N LEU A 115 2.36 -8.09 8.64
CA LEU A 115 3.28 -6.95 8.74
C LEU A 115 3.04 -6.13 10.02
N LEU A 116 1.78 -5.80 10.32
CA LEU A 116 1.40 -5.08 11.54
C LEU A 116 1.75 -5.88 12.79
N CYS A 117 1.44 -7.17 12.85
CA CYS A 117 1.79 -8.04 13.98
C CYS A 117 3.30 -7.99 14.27
N ARG A 118 4.11 -8.07 13.23
CA ARG A 118 5.56 -8.05 13.33
C ARG A 118 6.08 -6.70 13.80
N MET A 119 5.55 -5.59 13.23
CA MET A 119 5.97 -4.24 13.63
C MET A 119 5.57 -3.90 15.06
N ILE A 120 4.35 -4.22 15.47
CA ILE A 120 3.88 -4.04 16.85
C ILE A 120 4.76 -4.85 17.83
N SER A 121 5.11 -6.09 17.45
CA SER A 121 6.01 -6.91 18.27
C SER A 121 7.43 -6.34 18.36
N ALA A 122 7.90 -5.64 17.33
CA ALA A 122 9.23 -5.04 17.30
C ALA A 122 9.29 -3.71 18.07
N GLU A 123 8.27 -2.86 17.94
CA GLU A 123 8.25 -1.50 18.48
C GLU A 123 7.58 -1.40 19.85
N ALA A 124 6.59 -2.23 20.13
CA ALA A 124 5.68 -2.04 21.26
C ALA A 124 5.55 -3.27 22.19
N ARG A 125 6.52 -4.19 22.17
CA ARG A 125 6.46 -5.42 22.98
C ARG A 125 6.31 -5.14 24.49
N GLY A 126 6.95 -4.09 25.01
CA GLY A 126 6.90 -3.68 26.43
C GLY A 126 5.76 -2.74 26.76
N GLU A 127 5.01 -2.28 25.76
CA GLU A 127 3.96 -1.30 25.95
C GLU A 127 2.67 -1.93 26.51
N PRO A 128 1.85 -1.15 27.24
CA PRO A 128 0.47 -1.54 27.55
C PRO A 128 -0.29 -1.92 26.26
N TYR A 129 -1.30 -2.78 26.39
CA TYR A 129 -2.07 -3.26 25.23
C TYR A 129 -2.59 -2.11 24.35
N THR A 130 -3.12 -1.06 24.98
CA THR A 130 -3.58 0.17 24.26
C THR A 130 -2.43 0.83 23.50
N GLY A 131 -1.21 0.83 24.02
CA GLY A 131 -0.02 1.33 23.33
C GLY A 131 0.37 0.50 22.12
N GLN A 132 0.20 -0.83 22.21
CA GLN A 132 0.40 -1.74 21.10
C GLN A 132 -0.61 -1.47 19.96
N VAL A 133 -1.90 -1.28 20.30
CA VAL A 133 -2.93 -0.88 19.34
C VAL A 133 -2.62 0.49 18.74
N ALA A 134 -2.17 1.45 19.55
CA ALA A 134 -1.81 2.80 19.12
C ALA A 134 -0.70 2.80 18.06
N VAL A 135 0.33 1.98 18.21
CA VAL A 135 1.39 1.83 17.19
C VAL A 135 0.81 1.29 15.88
N GLY A 136 -0.06 0.28 15.95
CA GLY A 136 -0.77 -0.23 14.76
C GLY A 136 -1.64 0.84 14.10
N ALA A 137 -2.39 1.60 14.89
CA ALA A 137 -3.25 2.68 14.41
C ALA A 137 -2.45 3.80 13.72
N VAL A 138 -1.29 4.21 14.24
CA VAL A 138 -0.42 5.21 13.59
C VAL A 138 0.03 4.74 12.21
N ILE A 139 0.39 3.46 12.04
CA ILE A 139 0.75 2.91 10.73
C ILE A 139 -0.43 3.02 9.77
N LEU A 140 -1.63 2.64 10.20
CA LEU A 140 -2.84 2.71 9.39
C LEU A 140 -3.28 4.15 9.09
N ASN A 141 -3.05 5.09 10.01
CA ASN A 141 -3.27 6.51 9.80
C ASN A 141 -2.32 7.06 8.73
N ARG A 142 -1.04 6.65 8.76
CA ARG A 142 -0.08 6.99 7.70
C ARG A 142 -0.52 6.47 6.34
N VAL A 143 -1.03 5.24 6.25
CA VAL A 143 -1.58 4.66 4.99
C VAL A 143 -2.68 5.54 4.40
N LYS A 144 -3.53 6.14 5.24
CA LYS A 144 -4.61 7.05 4.82
C LYS A 144 -4.15 8.47 4.55
N HIS A 145 -3.00 8.87 5.09
CA HIS A 145 -2.54 10.25 5.02
C HIS A 145 -1.79 10.54 3.71
N PRO A 146 -2.08 11.64 2.99
CA PRO A 146 -1.52 11.94 1.67
C PRO A 146 0.00 12.10 1.64
N SER A 147 0.63 12.33 2.80
CA SER A 147 2.10 12.49 2.91
C SER A 147 2.86 11.17 2.98
N PHE A 148 2.18 10.04 3.14
CA PHE A 148 2.79 8.72 3.29
C PHE A 148 2.40 7.79 2.14
N PRO A 149 3.11 6.65 2.00
CA PRO A 149 2.66 5.56 1.15
C PRO A 149 1.26 5.08 1.57
N ASN A 150 0.45 4.68 0.60
CA ASN A 150 -0.92 4.22 0.85
C ASN A 150 -1.04 2.69 0.99
N THR A 151 0.03 2.03 1.41
CA THR A 151 0.06 0.61 1.78
C THR A 151 0.82 0.43 3.07
N VAL A 152 0.47 -0.59 3.86
CA VAL A 152 1.18 -0.92 5.11
C VAL A 152 2.66 -1.19 4.81
N ALA A 153 2.96 -2.03 3.82
CA ALA A 153 4.33 -2.30 3.41
C ALA A 153 5.10 -1.02 3.03
N GLY A 154 4.46 -0.14 2.24
CA GLY A 154 5.06 1.13 1.85
C GLY A 154 5.40 2.04 3.03
N VAL A 155 4.53 2.09 4.04
CA VAL A 155 4.76 2.86 5.27
C VAL A 155 5.89 2.25 6.10
N LEU A 156 5.89 0.94 6.28
CA LEU A 156 6.86 0.24 7.14
C LEU A 156 8.26 0.29 6.57
N PHE A 157 8.40 0.09 5.26
CA PHE A 157 9.69 0.00 4.58
C PHE A 157 10.18 1.33 3.99
N GLN A 158 9.54 2.43 4.35
CA GLN A 158 10.05 3.77 4.01
C GLN A 158 11.39 3.99 4.69
N PRO A 159 12.43 4.48 3.98
CA PRO A 159 13.74 4.70 4.56
C PRO A 159 13.69 5.55 5.83
N GLY A 160 14.24 5.02 6.92
CA GLY A 160 14.30 5.73 8.20
C GLY A 160 12.97 5.84 8.97
N ALA A 161 11.90 5.19 8.51
CA ALA A 161 10.59 5.27 9.17
C ALA A 161 10.55 4.48 10.50
N PHE A 162 11.23 3.34 10.55
CA PHE A 162 11.25 2.44 11.72
C PHE A 162 12.62 1.81 11.92
N SER A 163 13.17 1.93 13.13
CA SER A 163 14.48 1.37 13.47
C SER A 163 14.58 -0.14 13.30
N PRO A 164 13.58 -0.96 13.71
CA PRO A 164 13.64 -2.42 13.53
C PRO A 164 13.74 -2.88 12.08
N VAL A 165 13.27 -2.09 11.13
CA VAL A 165 13.43 -2.38 9.70
C VAL A 165 14.86 -2.09 9.26
N ALA A 166 15.41 -0.95 9.70
CA ALA A 166 16.75 -0.51 9.32
C ALA A 166 17.85 -1.43 9.85
N ASP A 167 17.69 -1.95 11.09
CA ASP A 167 18.66 -2.84 11.76
C ASP A 167 18.38 -4.35 11.54
N GLY A 168 17.34 -4.69 10.80
CA GLY A 168 16.95 -6.07 10.48
C GLY A 168 16.27 -6.85 11.61
N GLN A 169 15.96 -6.22 12.73
CA GLN A 169 15.23 -6.85 13.85
C GLN A 169 13.79 -7.19 13.46
N PHE A 170 13.19 -6.41 12.57
CA PHE A 170 11.84 -6.66 12.04
C PHE A 170 11.62 -8.10 11.56
N TYR A 171 12.62 -8.70 10.91
CA TYR A 171 12.50 -10.07 10.37
C TYR A 171 12.79 -11.15 11.41
N LYS A 172 13.44 -10.81 12.53
CA LYS A 172 13.87 -11.74 13.57
C LYS A 172 12.94 -11.78 14.79
N VAL A 173 12.09 -10.74 14.95
CA VAL A 173 11.22 -10.63 16.10
C VAL A 173 10.17 -11.75 16.14
N ALA A 174 10.03 -12.39 17.30
CA ALA A 174 8.93 -13.31 17.53
C ALA A 174 7.61 -12.53 17.71
N ILE A 175 6.61 -12.87 16.93
CA ILE A 175 5.29 -12.24 17.00
C ILE A 175 4.57 -12.74 18.25
N THR A 176 4.14 -11.80 19.11
CA THR A 176 3.41 -12.11 20.34
C THR A 176 1.90 -12.21 20.08
N ASP A 177 1.18 -12.96 20.93
CA ASP A 177 -0.28 -13.04 20.84
C ASP A 177 -0.95 -11.69 21.14
N SER A 178 -0.35 -10.89 22.03
CA SER A 178 -0.81 -9.52 22.31
C SER A 178 -0.72 -8.65 21.05
N ALA A 179 0.41 -8.71 20.33
CA ALA A 179 0.57 -7.96 19.08
C ALA A 179 -0.39 -8.43 17.98
N ARG A 180 -0.72 -9.73 17.92
CA ARG A 180 -1.73 -10.24 16.98
C ARG A 180 -3.10 -9.63 17.26
N LYS A 181 -3.53 -9.63 18.53
CA LYS A 181 -4.80 -9.02 18.95
C LYS A 181 -4.79 -7.51 18.67
N ALA A 182 -3.70 -6.81 19.02
CA ALA A 182 -3.55 -5.37 18.80
C ALA A 182 -3.60 -5.01 17.30
N ALA A 183 -2.95 -5.78 16.44
CA ALA A 183 -3.02 -5.59 14.98
C ALA A 183 -4.44 -5.78 14.45
N GLN A 184 -5.15 -6.80 14.95
CA GLN A 184 -6.54 -7.03 14.55
C GLN A 184 -7.46 -5.90 14.98
N ASP A 185 -7.30 -5.40 16.21
CA ASP A 185 -8.12 -4.29 16.74
C ASP A 185 -7.85 -2.99 15.98
N ALA A 186 -6.60 -2.70 15.65
CA ALA A 186 -6.24 -1.55 14.80
C ALA A 186 -6.85 -1.67 13.39
N LEU A 187 -6.79 -2.84 12.75
CA LEU A 187 -7.43 -3.12 11.46
C LEU A 187 -8.96 -3.01 11.51
N ASN A 188 -9.55 -3.32 12.65
CA ASN A 188 -11.00 -3.15 12.89
C ASN A 188 -11.38 -1.67 13.15
N GLY A 189 -10.39 -0.76 13.18
CA GLY A 189 -10.62 0.67 13.29
C GLY A 189 -10.45 1.26 14.70
N TRP A 190 -10.00 0.46 15.69
CA TRP A 190 -9.68 1.03 16.98
C TRP A 190 -8.39 1.86 16.91
N ASP A 191 -8.55 3.16 17.03
CA ASP A 191 -7.47 4.13 17.09
C ASP A 191 -7.51 4.92 18.41
N PRO A 192 -6.75 4.51 19.43
CA PRO A 192 -6.69 5.23 20.69
C PRO A 192 -5.96 6.58 20.59
N THR A 193 -5.31 6.88 19.44
CA THR A 193 -4.51 8.10 19.26
C THR A 193 -5.29 9.27 18.65
N GLY A 194 -6.52 9.02 18.18
CA GLY A 194 -7.33 10.06 17.53
C GLY A 194 -6.66 10.64 16.27
N GLY A 195 -6.03 9.79 15.47
CA GLY A 195 -5.44 10.17 14.18
C GLY A 195 -3.98 10.61 14.23
N ALA A 196 -3.20 10.23 15.26
CA ALA A 196 -1.76 10.49 15.27
C ALA A 196 -1.07 9.78 14.09
N ILE A 197 -0.06 10.43 13.53
CA ILE A 197 0.77 9.92 12.43
C ILE A 197 2.24 9.77 12.83
N TYR A 198 2.58 10.16 14.05
CA TYR A 198 3.91 9.98 14.63
C TYR A 198 3.81 9.38 16.03
N PHE A 199 4.82 8.59 16.40
CA PHE A 199 5.10 8.23 17.79
C PHE A 199 6.60 8.17 18.01
N TYR A 200 7.00 8.34 19.25
CA TYR A 200 8.40 8.25 19.65
C TYR A 200 8.50 7.97 21.17
N ASN A 201 9.61 7.36 21.58
CA ASN A 201 9.98 7.26 22.99
C ASN A 201 10.90 8.45 23.31
N PRO A 202 10.52 9.37 24.21
CA PRO A 202 11.33 10.56 24.54
C PRO A 202 12.71 10.22 25.11
N ALA A 203 12.84 9.09 25.80
CA ALA A 203 14.12 8.66 26.38
C ALA A 203 15.10 8.10 25.32
N LYS A 204 14.60 7.70 24.16
CA LYS A 204 15.39 7.07 23.08
C LYS A 204 15.57 7.97 21.86
N SER A 205 14.65 8.91 21.64
CA SER A 205 14.68 9.79 20.48
C SER A 205 15.68 10.93 20.68
N THR A 206 16.44 11.22 19.62
CA THR A 206 17.36 12.38 19.55
C THR A 206 16.92 13.42 18.54
N SER A 207 15.81 13.19 17.86
CA SER A 207 15.31 14.06 16.77
C SER A 207 14.60 15.30 17.33
N GLN A 208 15.25 16.46 17.21
CA GLN A 208 14.63 17.73 17.59
C GLN A 208 13.33 18.01 16.80
N TRP A 209 13.28 17.55 15.56
CA TRP A 209 12.10 17.71 14.71
C TRP A 209 10.88 16.98 15.29
N ILE A 210 11.03 15.76 15.81
CA ILE A 210 9.88 15.01 16.35
C ILE A 210 9.35 15.67 17.62
N PHE A 211 10.20 16.28 18.43
CA PHE A 211 9.79 17.00 19.63
C PHE A 211 9.01 18.28 19.36
N SER A 212 9.10 18.83 18.14
CA SER A 212 8.31 20.00 17.71
C SER A 212 6.91 19.65 17.20
N ARG A 213 6.55 18.37 17.10
CA ARG A 213 5.23 17.95 16.62
C ARG A 213 4.16 18.15 17.68
N PRO A 214 2.93 18.55 17.29
CA PRO A 214 1.81 18.65 18.20
C PRO A 214 1.52 17.30 18.89
N VAL A 215 1.75 17.22 20.18
CA VAL A 215 1.49 16.01 20.98
C VAL A 215 -0.02 15.84 21.14
N VAL A 216 -0.50 14.63 20.93
CA VAL A 216 -1.91 14.24 21.12
C VAL A 216 -2.07 13.60 22.50
N LEU A 217 -1.26 12.58 22.82
CA LEU A 217 -1.30 11.87 24.09
C LEU A 217 -0.02 11.06 24.32
N THR A 218 0.12 10.54 25.53
CA THR A 218 1.16 9.58 25.90
C THR A 218 0.51 8.28 26.37
N ILE A 219 1.00 7.15 25.89
CA ILE A 219 0.59 5.80 26.34
C ILE A 219 1.87 5.01 26.59
N GLY A 220 2.04 4.51 27.83
CA GLY A 220 3.27 3.83 28.22
C GLY A 220 4.49 4.73 28.07
N GLU A 221 5.51 4.26 27.38
CA GLU A 221 6.73 5.03 27.09
C GLU A 221 6.63 5.86 25.78
N HIS A 222 5.54 5.73 25.01
CA HIS A 222 5.39 6.39 23.73
C HIS A 222 4.56 7.66 23.81
N VAL A 223 5.07 8.72 23.19
CA VAL A 223 4.36 9.95 22.88
C VAL A 223 3.83 9.88 21.46
N PHE A 224 2.54 10.16 21.26
CA PHE A 224 1.84 10.18 19.98
C PHE A 224 1.59 11.61 19.54
N ALA A 225 1.84 11.93 18.25
CA ALA A 225 1.82 13.29 17.73
C ALA A 225 1.28 13.36 16.27
N LYS A 226 0.94 14.59 15.87
CA LYS A 226 0.48 14.94 14.50
C LYS A 226 1.48 15.77 13.73
#